data_f3baebbf0dd2ef703c10977617b7bbd0
#
_entry.id   f3baebbf0dd2ef703c10977617b7bbd0
#
_cell.length_a   1.000
_cell.length_b   1.000
_cell.length_c   1.000
_cell.angle_alpha   90.00
_cell.angle_beta   90.00
_cell.angle_gamma   90.00
#
_symmetry.space_group_name_H-M   'P 1'
#
loop_
_entity.id
_entity.type
_entity.pdbx_description
1 polymer ?
#
loop_
_entity_poly.entity_id
_entity_poly.type
_entity_poly.pdbx_seq_one_letter_code
_entity_poly.pdbx_strand_id
1 'polypeptide(L)'
;MKIIVPLIAFAALACPTLASAQLIGTYRVRAGLGAQVLPKYSGAKSDDVSPYWTFAVAKGDKPFTFGAPGDSAGLSLVDSGGFSAGPVARLSRPREDSDVGAKIGNIHRAVELGGFVQYYPVKSLRLRAELRKAVGGHDGVVGFLGADQIWRDGDRYVFSIGPRIWFGDARFERAYFGVTPEASLATGLPVYRPDRSFHAAGAVAGLQYSLSKDWGVFGYAQYQRLIGDARRSPIIRRFGSPDQFSAGIGLSHTFTIKL
;
A
#
# COMPACT_ATOMS: atom_id res chain seq x y z
N MET A 1 22.84 19.19 -13.47
CA MET A 1 21.80 18.57 -12.67
C MET A 1 20.80 17.96 -13.65
N LYS A 2 20.98 16.66 -13.98
CA LYS A 2 20.15 15.94 -14.97
C LYS A 2 19.07 15.20 -14.20
N ILE A 3 17.83 15.66 -14.33
CA ILE A 3 16.63 14.97 -13.80
C ILE A 3 16.37 13.80 -14.75
N ILE A 4 16.70 12.59 -14.33
CA ILE A 4 16.32 11.35 -15.01
C ILE A 4 14.97 10.95 -14.40
N VAL A 5 13.89 11.16 -15.15
CA VAL A 5 12.56 10.62 -14.87
C VAL A 5 12.59 9.16 -15.35
N PRO A 6 12.48 8.16 -14.47
CA PRO A 6 12.32 6.79 -14.94
C PRO A 6 10.88 6.61 -15.43
N LEU A 7 10.73 6.50 -16.74
CA LEU A 7 9.53 6.03 -17.39
C LEU A 7 9.37 4.55 -17.03
N ILE A 8 8.50 4.25 -16.07
CA ILE A 8 8.17 2.86 -15.73
C ILE A 8 7.21 2.35 -16.81
N ALA A 9 7.79 1.67 -17.79
CA ALA A 9 7.04 0.86 -18.74
C ALA A 9 6.43 -0.33 -17.99
N PHE A 10 5.13 -0.35 -17.83
CA PHE A 10 4.38 -1.54 -17.45
C PHE A 10 4.49 -2.54 -18.61
N ALA A 11 5.35 -3.54 -18.45
CA ALA A 11 5.37 -4.69 -19.34
C ALA A 11 4.04 -5.45 -19.14
N ALA A 12 3.11 -5.29 -20.05
CA ALA A 12 1.96 -6.15 -20.19
C ALA A 12 2.49 -7.55 -20.54
N LEU A 13 2.51 -8.46 -19.60
CA LEU A 13 2.67 -9.88 -19.85
C LEU A 13 1.42 -10.34 -20.62
N ALA A 14 1.56 -10.40 -21.94
CA ALA A 14 0.57 -10.93 -22.86
C ALA A 14 0.38 -12.42 -22.57
N CYS A 15 -0.78 -12.77 -22.04
CA CYS A 15 -1.34 -14.10 -22.21
C CYS A 15 -2.21 -14.04 -23.48
N PRO A 16 -1.75 -14.55 -24.62
CA PRO A 16 -2.47 -14.39 -25.87
C PRO A 16 -3.44 -15.57 -26.00
N THR A 17 -4.70 -15.42 -25.68
CA THR A 17 -5.80 -16.19 -26.32
C THR A 17 -7.18 -16.06 -25.72
N LEU A 18 -7.38 -15.35 -24.59
CA LEU A 18 -8.74 -15.18 -24.05
C LEU A 18 -9.19 -13.70 -23.92
N ALA A 19 -8.37 -12.76 -24.33
CA ALA A 19 -8.63 -11.32 -24.09
C ALA A 19 -9.32 -10.59 -25.25
N SER A 20 -9.38 -11.17 -26.43
CA SER A 20 -9.79 -10.42 -27.64
C SER A 20 -11.30 -10.13 -27.72
N ALA A 21 -12.15 -10.85 -27.04
CA ALA A 21 -13.61 -10.70 -27.15
C ALA A 21 -14.22 -9.70 -26.14
N GLN A 22 -13.45 -9.19 -25.18
CA GLN A 22 -13.99 -8.34 -24.11
C GLN A 22 -13.57 -6.85 -24.17
N LEU A 23 -12.73 -6.48 -25.12
CA LEU A 23 -12.20 -5.11 -25.21
C LEU A 23 -13.09 -4.14 -26.02
N ILE A 24 -14.08 -4.66 -26.74
CA ILE A 24 -15.01 -3.79 -27.48
C ILE A 24 -16.00 -3.15 -26.51
N GLY A 25 -16.01 -1.83 -26.46
CA GLY A 25 -16.96 -1.09 -25.63
C GLY A 25 -16.44 0.26 -25.17
N THR A 26 -17.28 0.96 -24.44
CA THR A 26 -16.91 2.22 -23.80
C THR A 26 -16.30 1.94 -22.43
N TYR A 27 -15.14 2.53 -22.16
CA TYR A 27 -14.44 2.44 -20.88
C TYR A 27 -14.23 3.84 -20.31
N ARG A 28 -14.40 3.97 -19.00
CA ARG A 28 -13.99 5.15 -18.25
C ARG A 28 -12.69 4.82 -17.53
N VAL A 29 -11.68 5.66 -17.73
CA VAL A 29 -10.37 5.56 -17.11
C VAL A 29 -10.18 6.78 -16.22
N ARG A 30 -9.98 6.58 -14.93
CA ARG A 30 -9.64 7.63 -13.99
C ARG A 30 -8.16 7.53 -13.65
N ALA A 31 -7.43 8.61 -13.87
CA ALA A 31 -6.05 8.76 -13.47
C ALA A 31 -5.91 10.01 -12.61
N GLY A 32 -5.10 9.96 -11.58
CA GLY A 32 -4.88 11.10 -10.69
C GLY A 32 -3.46 11.16 -10.16
N LEU A 33 -3.05 12.39 -9.85
CA LEU A 33 -1.73 12.69 -9.30
C LEU A 33 -1.88 13.70 -8.16
N GLY A 34 -1.03 13.55 -7.16
CA GLY A 34 -0.96 14.41 -5.99
C GLY A 34 0.34 14.24 -5.22
N ALA A 35 0.32 14.67 -3.99
CA ALA A 35 1.43 14.53 -3.06
C ALA A 35 0.98 13.82 -1.79
N GLN A 36 1.91 13.12 -1.16
CA GLN A 36 1.71 12.48 0.13
C GLN A 36 2.92 12.67 1.03
N VAL A 37 2.63 12.71 2.33
CA VAL A 37 3.62 12.67 3.40
C VAL A 37 3.47 11.32 4.09
N LEU A 38 4.57 10.63 4.31
CA LEU A 38 4.57 9.34 4.98
C LEU A 38 5.95 9.05 5.58
N PRO A 39 6.04 8.16 6.58
CA PRO A 39 7.31 7.78 7.18
C PRO A 39 8.31 7.28 6.13
N LYS A 40 9.57 7.67 6.23
CA LYS A 40 10.63 7.25 5.29
C LYS A 40 10.72 5.74 5.16
N TYR A 41 10.59 5.02 6.27
CA TYR A 41 10.54 3.56 6.35
C TYR A 41 9.63 3.13 7.52
N SER A 42 9.30 1.85 7.65
CA SER A 42 8.48 1.34 8.75
C SER A 42 9.16 1.57 10.10
N GLY A 43 8.58 2.43 10.93
CA GLY A 43 9.14 2.84 12.22
C GLY A 43 10.01 4.09 12.19
N ALA A 44 10.12 4.80 11.06
CA ALA A 44 10.85 6.06 10.98
C ALA A 44 10.22 7.14 11.87
N LYS A 45 11.07 8.00 12.44
CA LYS A 45 10.66 9.23 13.12
C LYS A 45 10.50 10.39 12.14
N SER A 46 11.18 10.34 11.01
CA SER A 46 11.15 11.36 9.96
C SER A 46 10.25 10.92 8.81
N ASP A 47 9.56 11.88 8.24
CA ASP A 47 8.70 11.72 7.09
C ASP A 47 9.40 12.09 5.78
N ASP A 48 8.80 11.68 4.68
CA ASP A 48 9.21 11.99 3.32
C ASP A 48 8.00 12.44 2.50
N VAL A 49 8.22 13.33 1.56
CA VAL A 49 7.21 13.75 0.60
C VAL A 49 7.43 13.00 -0.70
N SER A 50 6.37 12.37 -1.20
CA SER A 50 6.46 11.61 -2.44
C SER A 50 5.21 11.79 -3.30
N PRO A 51 5.29 11.49 -4.62
CA PRO A 51 4.11 11.46 -5.47
C PRO A 51 3.05 10.50 -4.93
N TYR A 52 1.80 10.92 -5.01
CA TYR A 52 0.62 10.10 -4.74
C TYR A 52 -0.22 10.01 -6.01
N TRP A 53 -0.51 8.80 -6.47
CA TRP A 53 -1.24 8.57 -7.70
C TRP A 53 -2.40 7.60 -7.50
N THR A 54 -3.40 7.72 -8.34
CA THR A 54 -4.53 6.78 -8.40
C THR A 54 -4.81 6.42 -9.85
N PHE A 55 -5.29 5.19 -10.05
CA PHE A 55 -5.70 4.69 -11.35
C PHE A 55 -6.88 3.73 -11.18
N ALA A 56 -7.91 3.89 -12.01
CA ALA A 56 -9.07 2.99 -12.01
C ALA A 56 -9.68 2.91 -13.41
N VAL A 57 -10.26 1.76 -13.74
CA VAL A 57 -10.97 1.52 -15.00
C VAL A 57 -12.36 0.98 -14.70
N ALA A 58 -13.35 1.46 -15.42
CA ALA A 58 -14.73 0.96 -15.36
C ALA A 58 -15.30 0.80 -16.78
N LYS A 59 -16.07 -0.25 -17.02
CA LYS A 59 -16.74 -0.49 -18.32
C LYS A 59 -18.11 0.18 -18.33
N GLY A 60 -18.35 1.01 -19.35
CA GLY A 60 -19.60 1.76 -19.52
C GLY A 60 -19.87 2.66 -18.32
N ASP A 61 -21.11 2.68 -17.87
CA ASP A 61 -21.58 3.49 -16.74
C ASP A 61 -21.45 2.80 -15.38
N LYS A 62 -20.84 1.60 -15.33
CA LYS A 62 -20.62 0.90 -14.06
C LYS A 62 -19.72 1.74 -13.15
N PRO A 63 -20.05 1.88 -11.86
CA PRO A 63 -19.20 2.59 -10.91
C PRO A 63 -17.78 1.99 -10.85
N PHE A 64 -16.77 2.83 -10.64
CA PHE A 64 -15.40 2.34 -10.41
C PHE A 64 -15.35 1.39 -9.22
N THR A 65 -14.58 0.31 -9.33
CA THR A 65 -14.38 -0.62 -8.22
C THR A 65 -13.75 0.11 -7.02
N PHE A 66 -14.25 -0.19 -5.82
CA PHE A 66 -13.72 0.38 -4.60
C PHE A 66 -12.32 -0.20 -4.31
N GLY A 67 -11.38 0.68 -3.99
CA GLY A 67 -10.09 0.37 -3.41
C GLY A 67 -9.81 1.31 -2.24
N ALA A 68 -9.41 0.76 -1.11
CA ALA A 68 -9.02 1.59 0.03
C ALA A 68 -7.55 2.06 -0.12
N PRO A 69 -7.20 3.22 0.44
CA PRO A 69 -5.80 3.62 0.54
C PRO A 69 -4.99 2.54 1.27
N GLY A 70 -3.78 2.27 0.76
CA GLY A 70 -2.93 1.23 1.31
C GLY A 70 -3.17 -0.18 0.78
N ASP A 71 -4.21 -0.42 -0.01
CA ASP A 71 -4.34 -1.65 -0.80
C ASP A 71 -3.20 -1.72 -1.84
N SER A 72 -2.71 -2.92 -2.11
CA SER A 72 -1.75 -3.14 -3.19
C SER A 72 -2.42 -3.07 -4.56
N ALA A 73 -1.66 -2.75 -5.60
CA ALA A 73 -2.15 -2.86 -6.97
C ALA A 73 -2.54 -4.31 -7.25
N GLY A 74 -3.78 -4.53 -7.65
CA GLY A 74 -4.31 -5.89 -7.81
C GLY A 74 -5.37 -6.00 -8.89
N LEU A 75 -5.63 -7.23 -9.31
CA LEU A 75 -6.65 -7.58 -10.28
C LEU A 75 -7.54 -8.68 -9.70
N SER A 76 -8.87 -8.47 -9.70
CA SER A 76 -9.82 -9.52 -9.33
C SER A 76 -9.93 -10.54 -10.46
N LEU A 77 -9.57 -11.78 -10.19
CA LEU A 77 -9.76 -12.92 -11.09
C LEU A 77 -11.03 -13.69 -10.77
N VAL A 78 -11.45 -13.65 -9.51
CA VAL A 78 -12.70 -14.22 -9.02
C VAL A 78 -13.54 -13.09 -8.47
N ASP A 79 -14.81 -13.01 -8.88
CA ASP A 79 -15.78 -12.04 -8.37
C ASP A 79 -17.17 -12.68 -8.42
N SER A 80 -17.70 -13.09 -7.28
CA SER A 80 -18.99 -13.74 -7.16
C SER A 80 -19.55 -13.60 -5.74
N GLY A 81 -20.85 -13.30 -5.64
CA GLY A 81 -21.55 -13.30 -4.34
C GLY A 81 -20.97 -12.33 -3.29
N GLY A 82 -20.39 -11.22 -3.72
CA GLY A 82 -19.71 -10.27 -2.82
C GLY A 82 -18.28 -10.69 -2.43
N PHE A 83 -17.82 -11.86 -2.87
CA PHE A 83 -16.46 -12.33 -2.69
C PHE A 83 -15.61 -12.01 -3.92
N SER A 84 -14.39 -11.52 -3.71
CA SER A 84 -13.41 -11.33 -4.78
C SER A 84 -12.02 -11.75 -4.30
N ALA A 85 -11.25 -12.30 -5.23
CA ALA A 85 -9.87 -12.71 -4.99
C ALA A 85 -9.01 -12.50 -6.24
N GLY A 86 -7.72 -12.30 -6.03
CA GLY A 86 -6.79 -12.15 -7.15
C GLY A 86 -5.36 -11.82 -6.73
N PRO A 87 -4.45 -11.70 -7.71
CA PRO A 87 -3.07 -11.32 -7.45
C PRO A 87 -2.93 -9.85 -7.07
N VAL A 88 -1.87 -9.56 -6.33
CA VAL A 88 -1.45 -8.20 -5.98
C VAL A 88 0.06 -8.04 -6.14
N ALA A 89 0.46 -6.79 -6.42
CA ALA A 89 1.85 -6.38 -6.45
C ALA A 89 2.03 -5.04 -5.71
N ARG A 90 3.17 -4.88 -5.04
CA ARG A 90 3.55 -3.66 -4.33
C ARG A 90 5.05 -3.45 -4.39
N LEU A 91 5.48 -2.19 -4.40
CA LEU A 91 6.89 -1.83 -4.20
C LEU A 91 7.09 -1.42 -2.74
N SER A 92 8.00 -2.10 -2.04
CA SER A 92 8.42 -1.67 -0.70
C SER A 92 9.37 -0.48 -0.78
N ARG A 93 9.38 0.31 0.29
CA ARG A 93 10.35 1.42 0.42
C ARG A 93 11.67 0.90 0.96
N PRO A 94 12.81 1.43 0.48
CA PRO A 94 14.11 1.12 1.05
C PRO A 94 14.25 1.78 2.44
N ARG A 95 15.23 1.32 3.20
CA ARG A 95 15.74 1.99 4.41
C ARG A 95 17.26 2.03 4.32
N GLU A 96 17.82 3.20 4.41
CA GLU A 96 19.27 3.40 4.42
C GLU A 96 19.75 3.81 5.81
N ASP A 97 21.02 3.51 6.11
CA ASP A 97 21.66 3.93 7.36
C ASP A 97 21.61 5.45 7.55
N SER A 98 21.66 6.21 6.46
CA SER A 98 21.50 7.67 6.43
C SER A 98 20.11 8.14 6.88
N ASP A 99 19.05 7.38 6.58
CA ASP A 99 17.69 7.69 7.00
C ASP A 99 17.50 7.51 8.50
N VAL A 100 18.23 6.56 9.07
CA VAL A 100 18.19 6.24 10.52
C VAL A 100 19.15 7.12 11.31
N GLY A 101 20.24 7.56 10.70
CA GLY A 101 21.37 8.24 11.36
C GLY A 101 22.25 7.28 12.15
N ALA A 102 22.24 5.98 11.84
CA ALA A 102 23.01 4.94 12.52
C ALA A 102 23.29 3.75 11.59
N LYS A 103 24.43 3.09 11.76
CA LYS A 103 24.83 1.92 10.96
C LYS A 103 24.10 0.65 11.42
N ILE A 104 22.86 0.49 11.00
CA ILE A 104 22.01 -0.67 11.35
C ILE A 104 21.79 -1.63 10.16
N GLY A 105 22.37 -1.31 8.99
CA GLY A 105 22.23 -2.05 7.75
C GLY A 105 21.11 -1.53 6.85
N ASN A 106 21.38 -1.56 5.55
CA ASN A 106 20.47 -1.09 4.52
C ASN A 106 19.44 -2.16 4.14
N ILE A 107 18.23 -1.72 3.82
CA ILE A 107 17.19 -2.55 3.21
C ILE A 107 16.91 -1.97 1.83
N HIS A 108 17.19 -2.72 0.80
CA HIS A 108 16.92 -2.29 -0.58
C HIS A 108 15.42 -2.33 -0.87
N ARG A 109 15.02 -1.64 -1.93
CA ARG A 109 13.66 -1.72 -2.44
C ARG A 109 13.36 -3.16 -2.88
N ALA A 110 12.15 -3.64 -2.57
CA ALA A 110 11.68 -4.96 -2.98
C ALA A 110 10.41 -4.86 -3.82
N VAL A 111 10.21 -5.84 -4.67
CA VAL A 111 8.92 -6.12 -5.29
C VAL A 111 8.20 -7.16 -4.43
N GLU A 112 7.04 -6.80 -3.90
CA GLU A 112 6.20 -7.71 -3.13
C GLU A 112 5.09 -8.23 -4.04
N LEU A 113 5.03 -9.56 -4.22
CA LEU A 113 4.02 -10.24 -5.02
C LEU A 113 3.19 -11.16 -4.13
N GLY A 114 1.90 -11.26 -4.42
CA GLY A 114 1.02 -12.09 -3.59
C GLY A 114 -0.42 -12.11 -4.05
N GLY A 115 -1.32 -12.26 -3.10
CA GLY A 115 -2.74 -12.32 -3.35
C GLY A 115 -3.57 -11.59 -2.32
N PHE A 116 -4.79 -11.30 -2.68
CA PHE A 116 -5.81 -10.82 -1.78
C PHE A 116 -7.07 -11.65 -1.86
N VAL A 117 -7.81 -11.63 -0.78
CA VAL A 117 -9.21 -12.01 -0.72
C VAL A 117 -9.98 -10.87 -0.07
N GLN A 118 -11.18 -10.61 -0.56
CA GLN A 118 -12.08 -9.64 0.05
C GLN A 118 -13.52 -10.12 -0.04
N TYR A 119 -14.31 -9.68 0.92
CA TYR A 119 -15.72 -10.03 1.03
C TYR A 119 -16.55 -8.83 1.45
N TYR A 120 -17.68 -8.65 0.81
CA TYR A 120 -18.66 -7.63 1.12
C TYR A 120 -19.92 -8.28 1.73
N PRO A 121 -20.00 -8.39 3.08
CA PRO A 121 -21.23 -8.89 3.73
C PRO A 121 -22.45 -8.05 3.37
N VAL A 122 -22.23 -6.74 3.26
CA VAL A 122 -23.17 -5.75 2.74
C VAL A 122 -22.38 -4.73 1.89
N LYS A 123 -23.08 -4.01 1.00
CA LYS A 123 -22.41 -3.05 0.07
C LYS A 123 -21.57 -1.97 0.76
N SER A 124 -21.89 -1.66 2.01
CA SER A 124 -21.19 -0.63 2.80
C SER A 124 -20.08 -1.16 3.70
N LEU A 125 -19.85 -2.47 3.75
CA LEU A 125 -18.79 -3.08 4.57
C LEU A 125 -17.96 -4.03 3.73
N ARG A 126 -16.64 -3.78 3.68
CA ARG A 126 -15.65 -4.65 3.05
C ARG A 126 -14.74 -5.24 4.12
N LEU A 127 -14.50 -6.53 4.07
CA LEU A 127 -13.43 -7.24 4.76
C LEU A 127 -12.36 -7.58 3.74
N ARG A 128 -11.08 -7.37 4.06
CA ARG A 128 -9.96 -7.69 3.16
C ARG A 128 -8.80 -8.30 3.92
N ALA A 129 -8.24 -9.36 3.34
CA ALA A 129 -6.96 -9.94 3.72
C ALA A 129 -6.00 -9.89 2.52
N GLU A 130 -4.74 -9.57 2.79
CA GLU A 130 -3.71 -9.49 1.77
C GLU A 130 -2.41 -10.11 2.30
N LEU A 131 -1.79 -10.97 1.48
CA LEU A 131 -0.52 -11.62 1.78
C LEU A 131 0.42 -11.45 0.60
N ARG A 132 1.65 -11.00 0.88
CA ARG A 132 2.67 -10.75 -0.14
C ARG A 132 4.01 -11.30 0.32
N LYS A 133 4.79 -11.80 -0.64
CA LYS A 133 6.19 -12.20 -0.48
C LYS A 133 7.06 -11.20 -1.21
N ALA A 134 8.06 -10.67 -0.52
CA ALA A 134 9.05 -9.80 -1.13
C ALA A 134 10.09 -10.63 -1.92
N VAL A 135 10.51 -10.05 -3.03
CA VAL A 135 11.67 -10.46 -3.82
C VAL A 135 12.68 -9.32 -3.75
N GLY A 136 13.82 -9.59 -3.14
CA GLY A 136 14.81 -8.57 -2.77
C GLY A 136 14.44 -7.82 -1.49
N GLY A 137 15.29 -6.90 -1.09
CA GLY A 137 15.11 -6.07 0.10
C GLY A 137 15.02 -6.88 1.39
N HIS A 138 13.84 -6.99 1.98
CA HIS A 138 13.64 -7.72 3.23
C HIS A 138 13.39 -9.23 3.07
N ASP A 139 13.15 -9.71 1.86
CA ASP A 139 12.88 -11.13 1.53
C ASP A 139 11.85 -11.84 2.43
N GLY A 140 11.02 -11.07 3.13
CA GLY A 140 10.02 -11.55 4.07
C GLY A 140 8.63 -11.71 3.44
N VAL A 141 7.72 -12.30 4.20
CA VAL A 141 6.28 -12.33 3.93
C VAL A 141 5.61 -11.29 4.79
N VAL A 142 4.76 -10.48 4.17
CA VAL A 142 4.01 -9.41 4.85
C VAL A 142 2.56 -9.41 4.42
N GLY A 143 1.71 -8.85 5.24
CA GLY A 143 0.31 -8.73 4.90
C GLY A 143 -0.47 -7.86 5.86
N PHE A 144 -1.76 -7.78 5.63
CA PHE A 144 -2.69 -7.12 6.55
C PHE A 144 -4.07 -7.78 6.52
N LEU A 145 -4.78 -7.57 7.61
CA LEU A 145 -6.22 -7.78 7.71
C LEU A 145 -6.88 -6.43 7.92
N GLY A 146 -8.00 -6.20 7.27
CA GLY A 146 -8.70 -4.93 7.40
C GLY A 146 -10.19 -5.05 7.15
N ALA A 147 -10.90 -4.07 7.67
CA ALA A 147 -12.31 -3.85 7.40
C ALA A 147 -12.50 -2.37 7.00
N ASP A 148 -13.41 -2.10 6.07
CA ASP A 148 -13.74 -0.76 5.63
C ASP A 148 -15.25 -0.55 5.70
N GLN A 149 -15.66 0.44 6.46
CA GLN A 149 -16.98 1.02 6.33
C GLN A 149 -16.94 2.00 5.16
N ILE A 150 -17.89 1.88 4.23
CA ILE A 150 -17.91 2.60 2.97
C ILE A 150 -19.23 3.37 2.86
N TRP A 151 -19.12 4.65 2.55
CA TRP A 151 -20.25 5.50 2.15
C TRP A 151 -20.01 5.93 0.70
N ARG A 152 -21.00 5.68 -0.13
CA ARG A 152 -20.84 5.89 -1.56
C ARG A 152 -22.13 6.35 -2.22
N ASP A 153 -22.01 7.35 -3.09
CA ASP A 153 -23.05 7.77 -4.04
C ASP A 153 -22.48 7.66 -5.47
N GLY A 154 -22.68 6.50 -6.09
CA GLY A 154 -22.10 6.18 -7.39
C GLY A 154 -20.61 6.47 -7.47
N ASP A 155 -20.23 7.33 -8.42
CA ASP A 155 -18.88 7.88 -8.55
C ASP A 155 -18.78 9.34 -8.11
N ARG A 156 -19.89 9.92 -7.60
CA ARG A 156 -19.91 11.28 -7.07
C ARG A 156 -19.01 11.42 -5.86
N TYR A 157 -19.18 10.53 -4.88
CA TYR A 157 -18.25 10.40 -3.78
C TYR A 157 -18.11 8.97 -3.32
N VAL A 158 -16.94 8.66 -2.79
CA VAL A 158 -16.65 7.46 -2.03
C VAL A 158 -15.83 7.88 -0.83
N PHE A 159 -16.38 7.72 0.36
CA PHE A 159 -15.66 7.86 1.61
C PHE A 159 -15.54 6.49 2.28
N SER A 160 -14.40 6.21 2.87
CA SER A 160 -14.21 4.98 3.63
C SER A 160 -13.34 5.24 4.85
N ILE A 161 -13.57 4.46 5.89
CA ILE A 161 -12.70 4.40 7.06
C ILE A 161 -12.73 2.98 7.61
N GLY A 162 -11.58 2.51 8.09
CA GLY A 162 -11.54 1.20 8.69
C GLY A 162 -10.26 0.83 9.39
N PRO A 163 -10.35 -0.10 10.35
CA PRO A 163 -9.20 -0.63 11.06
C PRO A 163 -8.32 -1.51 10.16
N ARG A 164 -7.05 -1.55 10.47
CA ARG A 164 -6.05 -2.43 9.88
C ARG A 164 -5.17 -3.02 10.96
N ILE A 165 -4.76 -4.28 10.74
CA ILE A 165 -3.68 -4.91 11.49
C ILE A 165 -2.69 -5.49 10.48
N TRP A 166 -1.40 -5.14 10.63
CA TRP A 166 -0.32 -5.58 9.74
C TRP A 166 0.51 -6.63 10.43
N PHE A 167 0.99 -7.59 9.65
CA PHE A 167 1.84 -8.68 10.14
C PHE A 167 3.00 -8.93 9.20
N GLY A 168 4.07 -9.51 9.74
CA GLY A 168 5.25 -9.92 9.02
C GLY A 168 5.80 -11.24 9.53
N ASP A 169 6.53 -11.95 8.65
CA ASP A 169 7.31 -13.10 9.07
C ASP A 169 8.62 -12.68 9.77
N ALA A 170 9.34 -13.64 10.30
CA ALA A 170 10.60 -13.39 10.99
C ALA A 170 11.67 -12.68 10.13
N ARG A 171 11.64 -12.84 8.80
CA ARG A 171 12.57 -12.16 7.90
C ARG A 171 12.27 -10.68 7.83
N PHE A 172 10.99 -10.32 7.61
CA PHE A 172 10.53 -8.94 7.61
C PHE A 172 10.81 -8.27 8.96
N GLU A 173 10.43 -8.93 10.06
CA GLU A 173 10.58 -8.37 11.40
C GLU A 173 12.05 -8.11 11.74
N ARG A 174 12.95 -9.04 11.39
CA ARG A 174 14.39 -8.88 11.61
C ARG A 174 15.02 -7.82 10.70
N ALA A 175 14.54 -7.70 9.46
CA ALA A 175 15.04 -6.68 8.54
C ALA A 175 14.73 -5.26 9.05
N TYR A 176 13.50 -5.02 9.50
CA TYR A 176 13.09 -3.67 9.90
C TYR A 176 13.33 -3.35 11.38
N PHE A 177 13.23 -4.34 12.25
CA PHE A 177 13.23 -4.13 13.70
C PHE A 177 14.35 -4.87 14.43
N GLY A 178 15.11 -5.72 13.75
CA GLY A 178 16.23 -6.47 14.33
C GLY A 178 17.50 -5.65 14.45
N VAL A 179 18.36 -6.03 15.40
CA VAL A 179 19.74 -5.53 15.56
C VAL A 179 20.68 -6.71 15.44
N THR A 180 21.47 -6.75 14.38
CA THR A 180 22.49 -7.80 14.18
C THR A 180 23.69 -7.59 15.10
N PRO A 181 24.55 -8.60 15.33
CA PRO A 181 25.80 -8.41 16.09
C PRO A 181 26.67 -7.29 15.55
N GLU A 182 26.78 -7.17 14.21
CA GLU A 182 27.55 -6.11 13.54
C GLU A 182 26.96 -4.72 13.80
N ALA A 183 25.62 -4.60 13.68
CA ALA A 183 24.91 -3.37 14.00
C ALA A 183 25.03 -3.02 15.50
N SER A 184 25.04 -4.03 16.37
CA SER A 184 25.25 -3.86 17.81
C SER A 184 26.63 -3.26 18.11
N LEU A 185 27.67 -3.80 17.50
CA LEU A 185 29.04 -3.29 17.63
C LEU A 185 29.17 -1.84 17.09
N ALA A 186 28.51 -1.54 15.99
CA ALA A 186 28.60 -0.23 15.34
C ALA A 186 27.80 0.86 16.06
N THR A 187 26.73 0.50 16.79
CA THR A 187 25.75 1.46 17.35
C THR A 187 25.65 1.45 18.88
N GLY A 188 26.20 0.42 19.54
CA GLY A 188 26.03 0.19 20.98
C GLY A 188 24.64 -0.30 21.39
N LEU A 189 23.74 -0.59 20.40
CA LEU A 189 22.43 -1.17 20.69
C LEU A 189 22.56 -2.64 21.06
N PRO A 190 21.72 -3.18 21.97
CA PRO A 190 21.69 -4.60 22.25
C PRO A 190 21.23 -5.39 21.00
N VAL A 191 21.85 -6.56 20.79
CA VAL A 191 21.39 -7.50 19.74
C VAL A 191 19.91 -7.81 19.98
N TYR A 192 19.12 -7.75 18.91
CA TYR A 192 17.69 -7.96 18.97
C TYR A 192 17.20 -8.79 17.79
N ARG A 193 16.49 -9.87 18.05
CA ARG A 193 16.00 -10.82 17.03
C ARG A 193 14.50 -11.04 17.18
N PRO A 194 13.67 -10.14 16.64
CA PRO A 194 12.23 -10.33 16.63
C PRO A 194 11.83 -11.53 15.77
N ASP A 195 10.71 -12.13 16.09
CA ASP A 195 10.11 -13.23 15.33
C ASP A 195 8.87 -12.71 14.56
N ARG A 196 8.16 -13.62 13.87
CA ARG A 196 6.89 -13.28 13.19
C ARG A 196 5.90 -12.69 14.17
N SER A 197 5.24 -11.63 13.76
CA SER A 197 4.27 -10.97 14.62
C SER A 197 3.26 -10.11 13.86
N PHE A 198 2.20 -9.74 14.56
CA PHE A 198 1.48 -8.52 14.22
C PHE A 198 2.34 -7.35 14.70
N HIS A 199 2.91 -6.62 13.75
CA HIS A 199 3.85 -5.55 14.06
C HIS A 199 3.20 -4.17 14.18
N ALA A 200 1.97 -4.01 13.66
CA ALA A 200 1.28 -2.74 13.73
C ALA A 200 -0.24 -2.90 13.71
N ALA A 201 -0.92 -1.93 14.31
CA ALA A 201 -2.36 -1.77 14.26
C ALA A 201 -2.70 -0.29 14.04
N GLY A 202 -3.83 -0.02 13.39
CA GLY A 202 -4.23 1.35 13.10
C GLY A 202 -5.51 1.45 12.29
N ALA A 203 -5.69 2.59 11.62
CA ALA A 203 -6.84 2.85 10.78
C ALA A 203 -6.44 3.63 9.52
N VAL A 204 -7.23 3.44 8.48
CA VAL A 204 -7.08 4.13 7.19
C VAL A 204 -8.40 4.77 6.83
N ALA A 205 -8.38 6.04 6.41
CA ALA A 205 -9.52 6.74 5.84
C ALA A 205 -9.19 7.18 4.42
N GLY A 206 -10.15 7.09 3.50
CA GLY A 206 -10.00 7.50 2.11
C GLY A 206 -11.20 8.27 1.60
N LEU A 207 -10.94 9.23 0.74
CA LEU A 207 -11.95 10.04 0.08
C LEU A 207 -11.65 10.12 -1.40
N GLN A 208 -12.69 9.92 -2.20
CA GLN A 208 -12.76 10.26 -3.61
C GLN A 208 -14.02 11.12 -3.81
N TYR A 209 -13.87 12.30 -4.37
CA TYR A 209 -14.99 13.21 -4.63
C TYR A 209 -14.90 13.78 -6.04
N SER A 210 -15.96 13.66 -6.82
CA SER A 210 -16.07 14.22 -8.17
C SER A 210 -16.53 15.66 -8.11
N LEU A 211 -15.68 16.58 -8.55
CA LEU A 211 -15.97 18.02 -8.65
C LEU A 211 -16.83 18.33 -9.88
N SER A 212 -16.62 17.56 -10.96
CA SER A 212 -17.35 17.62 -12.21
C SER A 212 -17.48 16.22 -12.82
N LYS A 213 -17.95 16.12 -14.06
CA LYS A 213 -18.00 14.84 -14.81
C LYS A 213 -16.60 14.22 -15.01
N ASP A 214 -15.60 15.08 -15.20
CA ASP A 214 -14.25 14.68 -15.59
C ASP A 214 -13.23 14.89 -14.47
N TRP A 215 -13.41 15.86 -13.59
CA TRP A 215 -12.46 16.19 -12.55
C TRP A 215 -12.92 15.75 -11.16
N GLY A 216 -11.97 15.30 -10.35
CA GLY A 216 -12.21 14.94 -8.96
C GLY A 216 -11.01 15.20 -8.09
N VAL A 217 -11.22 15.14 -6.78
CA VAL A 217 -10.19 15.14 -5.76
C VAL A 217 -10.16 13.75 -5.11
N PHE A 218 -8.97 13.32 -4.70
CA PHE A 218 -8.80 12.11 -3.91
C PHE A 218 -7.80 12.35 -2.80
N GLY A 219 -7.94 11.60 -1.73
CA GLY A 219 -7.03 11.73 -0.60
C GLY A 219 -7.19 10.63 0.41
N TYR A 220 -6.26 10.59 1.35
CA TYR A 220 -6.30 9.65 2.46
C TYR A 220 -5.61 10.20 3.69
N ALA A 221 -5.94 9.59 4.81
CA ALA A 221 -5.18 9.67 6.05
C ALA A 221 -5.05 8.26 6.63
N GLN A 222 -3.88 7.94 7.17
CA GLN A 222 -3.59 6.67 7.82
C GLN A 222 -2.82 6.94 9.11
N TYR A 223 -3.28 6.33 10.17
CA TYR A 223 -2.54 6.20 11.41
C TYR A 223 -2.21 4.74 11.64
N GLN A 224 -0.96 4.47 11.99
CA GLN A 224 -0.46 3.14 12.29
C GLN A 224 0.44 3.22 13.53
N ARG A 225 0.19 2.35 14.50
CA ARG A 225 1.04 2.22 15.67
C ARG A 225 1.74 0.88 15.68
N LEU A 226 3.07 0.92 15.80
CA LEU A 226 3.84 -0.30 15.99
C LEU A 226 3.49 -0.93 17.35
N ILE A 227 3.34 -2.25 17.34
CA ILE A 227 2.99 -3.06 18.52
C ILE A 227 3.99 -4.23 18.67
N GLY A 228 3.86 -4.99 19.75
CA GLY A 228 4.64 -6.22 19.94
C GLY A 228 6.15 -6.00 19.88
N ASP A 229 6.83 -6.87 19.16
CA ASP A 229 8.29 -6.86 19.00
C ASP A 229 8.79 -5.64 18.24
N ALA A 230 8.06 -5.18 17.22
CA ALA A 230 8.40 -3.99 16.47
C ALA A 230 8.53 -2.77 17.39
N ARG A 231 7.54 -2.55 18.27
CA ARG A 231 7.59 -1.45 19.25
C ARG A 231 8.73 -1.59 20.27
N ARG A 232 9.09 -2.82 20.64
CA ARG A 232 10.17 -3.11 21.61
C ARG A 232 11.56 -2.98 21.01
N SER A 233 11.68 -2.92 19.68
CA SER A 233 12.96 -2.81 18.98
C SER A 233 13.84 -1.69 19.54
N PRO A 234 15.13 -1.94 19.84
CA PRO A 234 16.08 -0.91 20.22
C PRO A 234 16.23 0.18 19.16
N ILE A 235 16.10 -0.17 17.86
CA ILE A 235 16.12 0.80 16.75
C ILE A 235 14.98 1.79 16.89
N ILE A 236 13.75 1.28 17.08
CA ILE A 236 12.55 2.13 17.18
C ILE A 236 12.61 3.02 18.43
N ARG A 237 13.08 2.49 19.56
CA ARG A 237 13.20 3.24 20.81
C ARG A 237 14.24 4.37 20.72
N ARG A 238 15.34 4.16 20.01
CA ARG A 238 16.47 5.10 19.93
C ARG A 238 16.35 6.09 18.78
N PHE A 239 15.95 5.62 17.59
CA PHE A 239 16.04 6.37 16.36
C PHE A 239 14.66 6.54 15.66
N GLY A 240 13.67 5.75 16.03
CA GLY A 240 12.37 5.70 15.38
C GLY A 240 11.22 6.30 16.17
N SER A 241 10.01 6.00 15.70
CA SER A 241 8.75 6.28 16.38
C SER A 241 7.81 5.07 16.25
N PRO A 242 7.13 4.67 17.33
CA PRO A 242 6.07 3.68 17.20
C PRO A 242 4.83 4.23 16.52
N ASP A 243 4.63 5.54 16.53
CA ASP A 243 3.48 6.21 15.94
C ASP A 243 3.84 6.68 14.54
N GLN A 244 3.07 6.21 13.55
CA GLN A 244 3.31 6.44 12.13
C GLN A 244 2.07 7.08 11.53
N PHE A 245 2.22 8.24 10.93
CA PHE A 245 1.14 8.95 10.24
C PHE A 245 1.47 9.08 8.76
N SER A 246 0.45 8.96 7.92
CA SER A 246 0.57 9.22 6.49
C SER A 246 -0.69 9.92 6.01
N ALA A 247 -0.54 10.85 5.08
CA ALA A 247 -1.66 11.52 4.44
C ALA A 247 -1.28 11.92 3.01
N GLY A 248 -2.25 11.96 2.13
CA GLY A 248 -2.06 12.41 0.76
C GLY A 248 -3.31 13.01 0.17
N ILE A 249 -3.12 13.89 -0.80
CA ILE A 249 -4.19 14.53 -1.56
C ILE A 249 -3.76 14.72 -3.01
N GLY A 250 -4.71 14.65 -3.94
CA GLY A 250 -4.44 14.85 -5.35
C GLY A 250 -5.69 15.18 -6.14
N LEU A 251 -5.48 15.48 -7.42
CA LEU A 251 -6.50 15.70 -8.42
C LEU A 251 -6.55 14.53 -9.38
N SER A 252 -7.75 14.11 -9.77
CA SER A 252 -7.98 13.06 -10.75
C SER A 252 -8.77 13.56 -11.93
N HIS A 253 -8.49 12.98 -13.10
CA HIS A 253 -9.26 13.21 -14.33
C HIS A 253 -9.79 11.88 -14.87
N THR A 254 -11.03 11.90 -15.35
CA THR A 254 -11.71 10.74 -15.92
C THR A 254 -11.83 10.92 -17.44
N PHE A 255 -11.29 9.97 -18.18
CA PHE A 255 -11.35 9.92 -19.64
C PHE A 255 -12.36 8.85 -20.07
N THR A 256 -13.07 9.08 -21.16
CA THR A 256 -13.90 8.06 -21.81
C THR A 256 -13.20 7.58 -23.07
N ILE A 257 -12.94 6.29 -23.16
CA ILE A 257 -12.27 5.63 -24.27
C ILE A 257 -13.26 4.65 -24.91
N LYS A 258 -13.39 4.70 -26.23
CA LYS A 258 -14.15 3.73 -27.03
C LYS A 258 -13.14 2.80 -27.72
N LEU A 259 -13.22 1.52 -27.45
CA LEU A 259 -12.39 0.46 -28.06
C LEU A 259 -13.28 -0.45 -28.90
#